data_0fb154d6bb23d7f9b23d3c3aa6aaa160
#
_entry.id   0fb154d6bb23d7f9b23d3c3aa6aaa160
#
_cell.length_a   1.000
_cell.length_b   1.000
_cell.length_c   1.000
_cell.angle_alpha   90.00
_cell.angle_beta   90.00
_cell.angle_gamma   90.00
#
_symmetry.space_group_name_H-M   'P 1'
#
loop_
_entity.id
_entity.type
_entity.pdbx_description
1 polymer ?
#
loop_
_entity_poly.entity_id
_entity_poly.type
_entity_poly.pdbx_seq_one_letter_code
_entity_poly.pdbx_strand_id
1 'polypeptide(L)'
;LRAIVGSAWGSMASLTVTNQSSDLKLLNLNLVNGSTFFNFSCFENQEEGNIYLFTNSESKNVTEAHLINASGAQTDFFGTLYNSDGLKLGQSNIKLSTAPIPSKGRLIITAALLERKFDTLPWVGPALLEISGASQVDLLTRLTSPSGLVSNTNCVRKRFIHNIEGFNSSTLSYIRLINKSNDEITNIIGTLYDKNGAILGRRESILREKLQPKEQMWISNRQLERLFETSWFDEATLEVTADEDANLRLLNLNFENSETFFNFSCFESSRN
;
A
#
# COMPACT_ATOMS: atom_id res chain seq x y z
N LEU A 1 9.46 17.95 19.52
CA LEU A 1 10.06 18.60 18.33
C LEU A 1 10.03 20.12 18.44
N ARG A 2 8.90 20.75 18.81
CA ARG A 2 8.82 22.22 18.97
C ARG A 2 9.91 22.76 19.92
N ALA A 3 10.16 22.10 21.03
CA ALA A 3 11.20 22.47 21.98
C ALA A 3 12.63 22.33 21.43
N ILE A 4 12.83 21.44 20.45
CA ILE A 4 14.14 21.20 19.82
C ILE A 4 14.36 22.15 18.64
N VAL A 5 13.35 22.36 17.83
CA VAL A 5 13.44 23.17 16.59
C VAL A 5 13.19 24.66 16.83
N GLY A 6 12.70 25.02 18.02
CA GLY A 6 12.52 26.41 18.45
C GLY A 6 11.37 27.17 17.81
N SER A 7 10.62 26.54 16.90
CA SER A 7 9.49 27.18 16.21
C SER A 7 8.29 26.25 16.10
N ALA A 8 7.09 26.82 15.97
CA ALA A 8 5.88 26.11 15.63
C ALA A 8 5.70 26.14 14.11
N TRP A 9 5.22 25.05 13.55
CA TRP A 9 4.80 24.97 12.14
C TRP A 9 3.29 24.75 12.06
N GLY A 10 2.64 25.32 11.06
CA GLY A 10 1.19 25.31 10.92
C GLY A 10 0.63 24.17 10.06
N SER A 11 1.49 23.30 9.52
CA SER A 11 1.10 22.19 8.65
C SER A 11 2.04 21.00 8.84
N MET A 12 1.99 20.01 7.95
CA MET A 12 2.90 18.87 7.99
C MET A 12 4.34 19.30 7.69
N ALA A 13 5.31 18.74 8.42
CA ALA A 13 6.72 18.96 8.24
C ALA A 13 7.46 17.65 7.96
N SER A 14 8.61 17.75 7.30
CA SER A 14 9.54 16.64 7.13
C SER A 14 10.72 16.81 8.09
N LEU A 15 11.09 15.73 8.75
CA LEU A 15 12.26 15.68 9.63
C LEU A 15 13.32 14.78 8.99
N THR A 16 14.51 15.34 8.76
CA THR A 16 15.68 14.56 8.37
C THR A 16 16.54 14.35 9.61
N VAL A 17 16.84 13.09 9.91
CA VAL A 17 17.75 12.73 10.99
C VAL A 17 19.02 12.16 10.36
N THR A 18 20.17 12.75 10.72
CA THR A 18 21.48 12.26 10.31
C THR A 18 22.16 11.57 11.48
N ASN A 19 22.66 10.36 11.27
CA ASN A 19 23.38 9.61 12.27
C ASN A 19 24.54 8.86 11.62
N GLN A 20 25.62 8.62 12.40
CA GLN A 20 26.77 7.82 11.98
C GLN A 20 26.58 6.32 12.17
N SER A 21 25.53 5.90 12.87
CA SER A 21 25.20 4.47 13.11
C SER A 21 24.13 4.00 12.12
N SER A 22 24.37 2.83 11.49
CA SER A 22 23.39 2.16 10.63
C SER A 22 22.19 1.56 11.39
N ASP A 23 22.24 1.54 12.73
CA ASP A 23 21.24 0.85 13.56
C ASP A 23 20.10 1.77 14.03
N LEU A 24 20.11 3.04 13.65
CA LEU A 24 19.03 3.95 13.97
C LEU A 24 17.78 3.60 13.18
N LYS A 25 16.70 3.30 13.88
CA LYS A 25 15.36 3.14 13.31
C LYS A 25 14.48 4.29 13.76
N LEU A 26 13.75 4.86 12.82
CA LEU A 26 12.82 5.95 13.09
C LEU A 26 11.39 5.41 13.13
N LEU A 27 10.65 5.79 14.15
CA LEU A 27 9.23 5.50 14.30
C LEU A 27 8.46 6.81 14.32
N ASN A 28 7.55 6.97 13.38
CA ASN A 28 6.65 8.13 13.33
C ASN A 28 5.23 7.70 13.69
N LEU A 29 4.78 8.07 14.87
CA LEU A 29 3.43 7.82 15.36
C LEU A 29 2.63 9.12 15.36
N ASN A 30 1.47 9.08 14.75
CA ASN A 30 0.53 10.18 14.76
C ASN A 30 -0.72 9.79 15.56
N LEU A 31 -1.10 10.63 16.50
CA LEU A 31 -2.33 10.50 17.27
C LEU A 31 -3.46 11.20 16.52
N VAL A 32 -4.47 10.44 16.12
CA VAL A 32 -5.65 10.96 15.43
C VAL A 32 -6.85 10.89 16.36
N ASN A 33 -7.65 11.95 16.38
CA ASN A 33 -8.86 12.08 17.24
C ASN A 33 -8.61 11.83 18.74
N GLY A 34 -7.38 12.04 19.21
CA GLY A 34 -7.04 11.89 20.62
C GLY A 34 -7.01 10.46 21.16
N SER A 35 -7.27 9.45 20.36
CA SER A 35 -7.41 8.05 20.82
C SER A 35 -6.67 7.01 20.01
N THR A 36 -6.32 7.29 18.76
CA THR A 36 -5.75 6.27 17.87
C THR A 36 -4.39 6.69 17.33
N PHE A 37 -3.39 5.83 17.53
CA PHE A 37 -2.06 6.02 16.98
C PHE A 37 -1.93 5.33 15.62
N PHE A 38 -1.36 6.05 14.66
CA PHE A 38 -0.98 5.52 13.34
C PHE A 38 0.52 5.55 13.18
N ASN A 39 1.06 4.46 12.65
CA ASN A 39 2.45 4.36 12.29
C ASN A 39 2.65 4.79 10.83
N PHE A 40 3.37 5.88 10.62
CA PHE A 40 3.73 6.38 9.31
C PHE A 40 5.18 6.04 8.91
N SER A 41 5.87 5.19 9.67
CA SER A 41 7.30 4.88 9.44
C SER A 41 7.56 3.92 8.28
N CYS A 42 6.55 3.46 7.56
CA CYS A 42 6.69 2.51 6.45
C CYS A 42 7.28 3.14 5.16
N PHE A 43 7.94 4.29 5.27
CA PHE A 43 8.55 4.97 4.13
C PHE A 43 9.85 4.36 3.63
N GLU A 44 10.55 3.61 4.48
CA GLU A 44 11.96 3.29 4.27
C GLU A 44 12.24 2.19 3.24
N ASN A 45 11.20 1.53 2.71
CA ASN A 45 11.36 0.40 1.79
C ASN A 45 10.52 0.52 0.52
N GLN A 46 10.29 1.72 0.03
CA GLN A 46 9.48 1.88 -1.18
C GLN A 46 10.34 1.72 -2.41
N GLU A 47 10.28 0.52 -2.95
CA GLU A 47 10.75 0.28 -4.29
C GLU A 47 9.85 1.06 -5.26
N GLU A 48 10.47 2.03 -5.96
CA GLU A 48 9.92 2.61 -7.19
C GLU A 48 8.47 3.14 -7.09
N GLY A 49 8.31 4.38 -6.81
CA GLY A 49 7.23 5.27 -7.22
C GLY A 49 5.79 4.75 -7.42
N ASN A 50 5.35 3.67 -6.75
CA ASN A 50 4.02 3.11 -6.96
C ASN A 50 3.11 3.35 -5.77
N ILE A 51 1.89 3.80 -6.04
CA ILE A 51 0.80 3.90 -5.06
C ILE A 51 -0.24 2.85 -5.40
N TYR A 52 -0.37 1.84 -4.55
CA TYR A 52 -1.09 0.61 -4.88
C TYR A 52 -2.59 0.63 -4.59
N LEU A 53 -3.06 1.56 -3.80
CA LEU A 53 -4.47 1.64 -3.43
C LEU A 53 -4.93 3.09 -3.49
N PHE A 54 -5.45 3.49 -4.63
CA PHE A 54 -6.01 4.83 -4.79
C PHE A 54 -7.52 4.72 -5.06
N THR A 55 -8.33 5.20 -4.10
CA THR A 55 -9.79 5.25 -4.26
C THR A 55 -10.19 6.41 -5.17
N ASN A 56 -11.32 6.30 -5.85
CA ASN A 56 -11.90 7.40 -6.62
C ASN A 56 -12.51 8.49 -5.72
N SER A 57 -12.93 9.62 -6.29
CA SER A 57 -13.50 10.75 -5.54
C SER A 57 -14.88 10.48 -4.93
N GLU A 58 -15.62 9.49 -5.44
CA GLU A 58 -16.94 9.09 -4.94
C GLU A 58 -16.87 8.02 -3.84
N SER A 59 -15.67 7.52 -3.57
CA SER A 59 -15.46 6.52 -2.53
C SER A 59 -15.72 7.10 -1.14
N LYS A 60 -16.36 6.33 -0.27
CA LYS A 60 -16.49 6.66 1.16
C LYS A 60 -15.14 6.68 1.88
N ASN A 61 -14.19 5.87 1.42
CA ASN A 61 -12.81 5.89 1.89
C ASN A 61 -12.02 6.88 1.05
N VAL A 62 -11.33 7.82 1.69
CA VAL A 62 -10.57 8.87 0.99
C VAL A 62 -9.09 8.53 1.00
N THR A 63 -8.51 8.42 -0.20
CA THR A 63 -7.06 8.24 -0.35
C THR A 63 -6.39 9.58 -0.66
N GLU A 64 -5.33 9.87 0.08
CA GLU A 64 -4.37 10.93 -0.20
C GLU A 64 -2.98 10.33 -0.33
N ALA A 65 -2.24 10.73 -1.35
CA ALA A 65 -0.83 10.39 -1.50
C ALA A 65 0.04 11.63 -1.38
N HIS A 66 1.12 11.50 -0.64
CA HIS A 66 2.10 12.55 -0.47
C HIS A 66 3.40 12.12 -1.14
N LEU A 67 3.78 12.83 -2.19
CA LEU A 67 5.05 12.66 -2.86
C LEU A 67 6.03 13.68 -2.30
N ILE A 68 7.09 13.20 -1.70
CA ILE A 68 8.12 14.03 -1.08
C ILE A 68 9.37 13.96 -1.95
N ASN A 69 9.83 15.10 -2.42
CA ASN A 69 11.07 15.17 -3.18
C ASN A 69 12.26 14.98 -2.22
N ALA A 70 12.78 13.75 -2.14
CA ALA A 70 13.93 13.42 -1.31
C ALA A 70 15.28 13.83 -1.95
N SER A 71 15.28 14.26 -3.23
CA SER A 71 16.48 14.68 -3.93
C SER A 71 17.03 16.02 -3.43
N GLY A 72 18.26 16.35 -3.83
CA GLY A 72 18.91 17.64 -3.53
C GLY A 72 18.47 18.81 -4.42
N ALA A 73 17.71 18.54 -5.49
CA ALA A 73 17.27 19.53 -6.48
C ALA A 73 15.75 19.59 -6.59
N GLN A 74 15.24 20.64 -7.21
CA GLN A 74 13.82 20.68 -7.59
C GLN A 74 13.54 19.64 -8.68
N THR A 75 12.33 19.03 -8.68
CA THR A 75 11.93 17.98 -9.63
C THR A 75 10.47 18.06 -10.00
N ASP A 76 10.13 17.55 -11.17
CA ASP A 76 8.75 17.30 -11.59
C ASP A 76 8.39 15.84 -11.35
N PHE A 77 7.16 15.61 -10.89
CA PHE A 77 6.59 14.28 -10.78
C PHE A 77 5.62 14.05 -11.92
N PHE A 78 5.74 12.90 -12.54
CA PHE A 78 4.84 12.42 -13.57
C PHE A 78 4.16 11.13 -13.10
N GLY A 79 2.99 10.84 -13.65
CA GLY A 79 2.25 9.63 -13.28
C GLY A 79 1.54 8.98 -14.44
N THR A 80 1.30 7.68 -14.29
CA THR A 80 0.40 6.89 -15.12
C THR A 80 -0.57 6.17 -14.18
N LEU A 81 -1.86 6.29 -14.47
CA LEU A 81 -2.92 5.71 -13.64
C LEU A 81 -3.47 4.45 -14.32
N TYR A 82 -3.66 3.40 -13.53
CA TYR A 82 -4.22 2.11 -13.97
C TYR A 82 -5.41 1.72 -13.09
N ASN A 83 -6.47 1.15 -13.69
CA ASN A 83 -7.55 0.54 -12.91
C ASN A 83 -7.13 -0.81 -12.31
N SER A 84 -8.06 -1.49 -11.62
CA SER A 84 -7.80 -2.79 -11.02
C SER A 84 -7.45 -3.90 -12.02
N ASP A 85 -7.87 -3.77 -13.28
CA ASP A 85 -7.60 -4.73 -14.34
C ASP A 85 -6.25 -4.47 -15.06
N GLY A 86 -5.49 -3.45 -14.62
CA GLY A 86 -4.23 -3.04 -15.24
C GLY A 86 -4.40 -2.18 -16.48
N LEU A 87 -5.63 -1.76 -16.79
CA LEU A 87 -5.89 -0.89 -17.93
C LEU A 87 -5.60 0.57 -17.55
N LYS A 88 -4.99 1.30 -18.48
CA LYS A 88 -4.69 2.72 -18.27
C LYS A 88 -5.97 3.56 -18.20
N LEU A 89 -5.98 4.46 -17.22
CA LEU A 89 -6.99 5.50 -17.09
C LEU A 89 -6.44 6.82 -17.63
N GLY A 90 -6.96 7.27 -18.75
CA GLY A 90 -6.48 8.47 -19.44
C GLY A 90 -5.10 8.31 -20.10
N GLN A 91 -4.36 9.41 -20.19
CA GLN A 91 -3.03 9.45 -20.82
C GLN A 91 -1.94 8.98 -19.85
N SER A 92 -0.83 8.51 -20.41
CA SER A 92 0.35 8.09 -19.63
C SER A 92 1.29 9.26 -19.36
N ASN A 93 2.07 9.14 -18.29
CA ASN A 93 3.16 10.07 -17.98
C ASN A 93 2.72 11.54 -17.88
N ILE A 94 1.59 11.77 -17.22
CA ILE A 94 1.02 13.11 -17.00
C ILE A 94 1.80 13.83 -15.89
N LYS A 95 2.15 15.09 -16.13
CA LYS A 95 2.74 15.95 -15.10
C LYS A 95 1.74 16.18 -13.96
N LEU A 96 2.07 15.72 -12.76
CA LEU A 96 1.18 15.76 -11.59
C LEU A 96 1.17 17.14 -10.93
N SER A 97 2.29 17.83 -10.86
CA SER A 97 2.40 19.18 -10.30
C SER A 97 2.25 20.27 -11.37
N THR A 98 1.87 21.46 -10.95
CA THR A 98 1.82 22.65 -11.84
C THR A 98 3.19 23.31 -11.97
N ALA A 99 4.03 23.19 -10.94
CA ALA A 99 5.40 23.71 -10.89
C ALA A 99 6.35 22.62 -10.35
N PRO A 100 7.66 22.70 -10.61
CA PRO A 100 8.62 21.79 -10.01
C PRO A 100 8.56 21.83 -8.48
N ILE A 101 8.66 20.68 -7.85
CA ILE A 101 8.66 20.54 -6.39
C ILE A 101 10.09 20.77 -5.88
N PRO A 102 10.31 21.73 -4.99
CA PRO A 102 11.65 22.00 -4.46
C PRO A 102 12.19 20.81 -3.66
N SER A 103 13.51 20.78 -3.45
CA SER A 103 14.15 19.79 -2.57
C SER A 103 13.45 19.76 -1.21
N LYS A 104 13.14 18.56 -0.69
CA LYS A 104 12.36 18.32 0.53
C LYS A 104 10.93 18.88 0.50
N GLY A 105 10.50 19.43 -0.64
CA GLY A 105 9.12 19.83 -0.87
C GLY A 105 8.20 18.64 -1.06
N ARG A 106 6.88 18.91 -0.98
CA ARG A 106 5.83 17.90 -1.02
C ARG A 106 4.75 18.26 -2.03
N LEU A 107 4.29 17.26 -2.76
CA LEU A 107 3.06 17.30 -3.55
C LEU A 107 2.02 16.39 -2.89
N ILE A 108 0.81 16.92 -2.65
CA ILE A 108 -0.33 16.12 -2.18
C ILE A 108 -1.20 15.80 -3.38
N ILE A 109 -1.51 14.53 -3.55
CA ILE A 109 -2.35 13.98 -4.60
C ILE A 109 -3.64 13.47 -3.99
N THR A 110 -4.77 13.90 -4.54
CA THR A 110 -6.11 13.44 -4.20
C THR A 110 -6.77 12.80 -5.40
N ALA A 111 -7.84 12.02 -5.19
CA ALA A 111 -8.61 11.42 -6.28
C ALA A 111 -9.12 12.47 -7.28
N ALA A 112 -9.72 13.55 -6.79
CA ALA A 112 -10.22 14.63 -7.65
C ALA A 112 -9.11 15.32 -8.47
N LEU A 113 -7.88 15.38 -7.94
CA LEU A 113 -6.73 15.87 -8.71
C LEU A 113 -6.39 14.90 -9.85
N LEU A 114 -6.36 13.59 -9.57
CA LEU A 114 -6.08 12.58 -10.58
C LEU A 114 -7.16 12.55 -11.66
N GLU A 115 -8.43 12.52 -11.30
CA GLU A 115 -9.55 12.54 -12.25
C GLU A 115 -9.44 13.72 -13.22
N ARG A 116 -9.17 14.92 -12.70
CA ARG A 116 -8.96 16.10 -13.52
C ARG A 116 -7.70 16.04 -14.39
N LYS A 117 -6.57 15.52 -13.84
CA LYS A 117 -5.29 15.46 -14.55
C LYS A 117 -5.28 14.44 -15.68
N PHE A 118 -5.92 13.30 -15.44
CA PHE A 118 -6.00 12.21 -16.40
C PHE A 118 -7.24 12.29 -17.32
N ASP A 119 -8.07 13.33 -17.14
CA ASP A 119 -9.31 13.52 -17.88
C ASP A 119 -10.18 12.26 -17.86
N THR A 120 -10.41 11.73 -16.65
CA THR A 120 -11.17 10.51 -16.42
C THR A 120 -12.34 10.76 -15.48
N LEU A 121 -13.41 9.97 -15.63
CA LEU A 121 -14.49 9.87 -14.66
C LEU A 121 -14.00 9.09 -13.45
N PRO A 122 -14.74 9.16 -12.31
CA PRO A 122 -14.45 8.29 -11.17
C PRO A 122 -14.39 6.82 -11.62
N TRP A 123 -13.26 6.17 -11.34
CA TRP A 123 -13.03 4.79 -11.75
C TRP A 123 -13.66 3.81 -10.76
N VAL A 124 -13.87 2.57 -11.20
CA VAL A 124 -14.42 1.50 -10.36
C VAL A 124 -13.28 0.78 -9.65
N GLY A 125 -13.44 0.56 -8.34
CA GLY A 125 -12.45 -0.11 -7.50
C GLY A 125 -11.22 0.76 -7.21
N PRO A 126 -10.17 0.19 -6.62
CA PRO A 126 -8.93 0.91 -6.36
C PRO A 126 -8.02 0.94 -7.59
N ALA A 127 -7.39 2.09 -7.83
CA ALA A 127 -6.42 2.27 -8.89
C ALA A 127 -4.97 2.12 -8.39
N LEU A 128 -4.05 1.87 -9.33
CA LEU A 128 -2.61 1.97 -9.14
C LEU A 128 -2.12 3.24 -9.82
N LEU A 129 -1.39 4.07 -9.08
CA LEU A 129 -0.69 5.22 -9.63
C LEU A 129 0.82 4.93 -9.66
N GLU A 130 1.39 4.82 -10.84
CA GLU A 130 2.82 4.71 -11.07
C GLU A 130 3.44 6.09 -11.20
N ILE A 131 4.46 6.39 -10.40
CA ILE A 131 5.16 7.68 -10.38
C ILE A 131 6.48 7.55 -11.13
N SER A 132 6.78 8.50 -11.99
CA SER A 132 8.03 8.61 -12.72
C SER A 132 8.62 10.02 -12.65
N GLY A 133 9.87 10.17 -13.11
CA GLY A 133 10.52 11.47 -13.24
C GLY A 133 11.36 11.92 -12.05
N ALA A 134 11.23 11.28 -10.88
CA ALA A 134 12.07 11.57 -9.72
C ALA A 134 13.02 10.41 -9.44
N SER A 135 14.32 10.70 -9.36
CA SER A 135 15.34 9.71 -8.97
C SER A 135 15.24 9.32 -7.49
N GLN A 136 14.61 10.14 -6.68
CA GLN A 136 14.39 9.92 -5.25
C GLN A 136 13.05 10.55 -4.85
N VAL A 137 12.07 9.73 -4.58
CA VAL A 137 10.77 10.13 -4.07
C VAL A 137 10.41 9.27 -2.87
N ASP A 138 10.02 9.91 -1.77
CA ASP A 138 9.39 9.23 -0.65
C ASP A 138 7.88 9.35 -0.80
N LEU A 139 7.19 8.23 -0.63
CA LEU A 139 5.74 8.15 -0.77
C LEU A 139 5.07 7.88 0.57
N LEU A 140 4.04 8.65 0.87
CA LEU A 140 3.12 8.37 1.96
C LEU A 140 1.72 8.27 1.41
N THR A 141 1.03 7.17 1.68
CA THR A 141 -0.37 7.01 1.32
C THR A 141 -1.22 6.92 2.57
N ARG A 142 -2.25 7.74 2.62
CA ARG A 142 -3.24 7.75 3.69
C ARG A 142 -4.58 7.31 3.12
N LEU A 143 -5.16 6.27 3.70
CA LEU A 143 -6.55 5.91 3.49
C LEU A 143 -7.34 6.31 4.72
N THR A 144 -8.29 7.22 4.58
CA THR A 144 -9.16 7.67 5.67
C THR A 144 -10.53 7.04 5.51
N SER A 145 -10.99 6.31 6.53
CA SER A 145 -12.33 5.72 6.58
C SER A 145 -13.41 6.77 6.86
N PRO A 146 -14.71 6.46 6.67
CA PRO A 146 -15.83 7.35 7.03
C PRO A 146 -15.85 7.72 8.51
N SER A 147 -15.35 6.84 9.40
CA SER A 147 -15.22 7.12 10.85
C SER A 147 -14.02 8.02 11.19
N GLY A 148 -13.22 8.44 10.20
CA GLY A 148 -12.04 9.29 10.39
C GLY A 148 -10.78 8.52 10.79
N LEU A 149 -10.80 7.20 10.83
CA LEU A 149 -9.61 6.39 11.07
C LEU A 149 -8.73 6.37 9.82
N VAL A 150 -7.41 6.44 10.03
CA VAL A 150 -6.42 6.55 8.96
C VAL A 150 -5.54 5.30 8.93
N SER A 151 -5.31 4.76 7.75
CA SER A 151 -4.37 3.68 7.50
C SER A 151 -3.34 4.07 6.44
N ASN A 152 -2.11 3.56 6.55
CA ASN A 152 -1.12 3.63 5.47
C ASN A 152 -1.27 2.40 4.58
N THR A 153 -1.57 2.59 3.31
CA THR A 153 -1.84 1.49 2.37
C THR A 153 -0.68 1.21 1.42
N ASN A 154 0.49 1.82 1.66
CA ASN A 154 1.62 1.67 0.76
C ASN A 154 2.69 0.66 1.21
N CYS A 155 2.51 0.03 2.37
CA CYS A 155 3.36 -1.07 2.80
C CYS A 155 2.90 -2.37 2.14
N VAL A 156 3.75 -2.93 1.31
CA VAL A 156 3.52 -4.19 0.60
C VAL A 156 4.62 -5.19 0.91
N ARG A 157 4.33 -6.47 0.72
CA ARG A 157 5.24 -7.60 0.93
C ARG A 157 5.52 -8.31 -0.38
N LYS A 158 6.57 -9.15 -0.39
CA LYS A 158 6.94 -9.92 -1.59
C LYS A 158 6.43 -11.37 -1.54
N ARG A 159 6.49 -12.02 -0.39
CA ARG A 159 6.29 -13.46 -0.29
C ARG A 159 5.32 -13.89 0.82
N PHE A 160 5.44 -13.29 1.99
CA PHE A 160 4.67 -13.71 3.16
C PHE A 160 3.68 -12.64 3.59
N ILE A 161 2.48 -13.09 3.92
CA ILE A 161 1.46 -12.29 4.61
C ILE A 161 1.14 -13.00 5.91
N HIS A 162 1.29 -12.31 7.01
CA HIS A 162 0.91 -12.80 8.34
C HIS A 162 -0.41 -12.16 8.79
N ASN A 163 -0.94 -12.64 9.91
CA ASN A 163 -2.16 -12.12 10.54
C ASN A 163 -3.39 -12.14 9.61
N ILE A 164 -3.62 -13.28 8.97
CA ILE A 164 -4.84 -13.52 8.21
C ILE A 164 -5.85 -14.17 9.15
N GLU A 165 -6.86 -13.41 9.51
CA GLU A 165 -7.93 -13.87 10.38
C GLU A 165 -8.78 -14.95 9.74
N GLY A 166 -9.15 -15.98 10.51
CA GLY A 166 -10.11 -17.00 10.09
C GLY A 166 -11.52 -16.42 9.91
N PHE A 167 -12.35 -17.11 9.15
CA PHE A 167 -13.70 -16.65 8.79
C PHE A 167 -14.63 -16.41 9.99
N ASN A 168 -14.44 -17.14 11.08
CA ASN A 168 -15.26 -16.98 12.30
C ASN A 168 -14.85 -15.78 13.17
N SER A 169 -13.81 -15.07 12.79
CA SER A 169 -13.43 -13.79 13.40
C SER A 169 -14.44 -12.70 13.03
N SER A 170 -14.60 -11.71 13.91
CA SER A 170 -15.32 -10.47 13.59
C SER A 170 -14.56 -9.59 12.58
N THR A 171 -13.30 -9.91 12.36
CA THR A 171 -12.38 -9.24 11.45
C THR A 171 -12.37 -9.95 10.09
N LEU A 172 -12.47 -9.19 9.02
CA LEU A 172 -12.34 -9.70 7.66
C LEU A 172 -10.95 -9.36 7.12
N SER A 173 -10.19 -10.40 6.74
CA SER A 173 -8.90 -10.22 6.09
C SER A 173 -9.05 -10.20 4.57
N TYR A 174 -8.44 -9.21 3.96
CA TYR A 174 -8.35 -9.08 2.51
C TYR A 174 -6.89 -9.04 2.09
N ILE A 175 -6.52 -9.96 1.24
CA ILE A 175 -5.21 -10.01 0.62
C ILE A 175 -5.33 -9.43 -0.77
N ARG A 176 -4.40 -8.57 -1.14
CA ARG A 176 -4.32 -8.06 -2.48
C ARG A 176 -3.04 -8.56 -3.13
N LEU A 177 -3.19 -9.18 -4.28
CA LEU A 177 -2.12 -9.52 -5.20
C LEU A 177 -1.97 -8.38 -6.20
N ILE A 178 -0.75 -7.91 -6.41
CA ILE A 178 -0.47 -6.75 -7.27
C ILE A 178 0.69 -7.12 -8.19
N ASN A 179 0.46 -7.07 -9.48
CA ASN A 179 1.53 -7.12 -10.47
C ASN A 179 2.05 -5.71 -10.75
N LYS A 180 3.26 -5.38 -10.28
CA LYS A 180 3.85 -4.06 -10.53
C LYS A 180 4.59 -3.96 -11.88
N SER A 181 4.81 -5.08 -12.58
CA SER A 181 5.58 -5.13 -13.82
C SER A 181 4.78 -4.74 -15.06
N ASN A 182 5.46 -4.68 -16.18
CA ASN A 182 4.85 -4.54 -17.51
C ASN A 182 4.63 -5.90 -18.20
N ASP A 183 4.93 -7.01 -17.50
CA ASP A 183 4.81 -8.38 -17.98
C ASP A 183 3.75 -9.13 -17.17
N GLU A 184 3.16 -10.17 -17.75
CA GLU A 184 2.23 -11.07 -17.09
C GLU A 184 2.96 -11.90 -16.02
N ILE A 185 2.35 -12.08 -14.86
CA ILE A 185 2.82 -13.04 -13.83
C ILE A 185 1.92 -14.27 -13.89
N THR A 186 2.53 -15.46 -13.93
CA THR A 186 1.82 -16.73 -14.03
C THR A 186 2.04 -17.61 -12.82
N ASN A 187 1.19 -18.63 -12.66
CA ASN A 187 1.29 -19.67 -11.63
C ASN A 187 1.42 -19.11 -10.21
N ILE A 188 0.53 -18.18 -9.85
CA ILE A 188 0.51 -17.61 -8.50
C ILE A 188 -0.12 -18.64 -7.57
N ILE A 189 0.70 -19.27 -6.74
CA ILE A 189 0.30 -20.33 -5.80
C ILE A 189 0.51 -19.88 -4.36
N GLY A 190 -0.27 -20.45 -3.46
CA GLY A 190 -0.20 -20.17 -2.03
C GLY A 190 -0.13 -21.42 -1.18
N THR A 191 0.52 -21.31 -0.03
CA THR A 191 0.46 -22.29 1.07
C THR A 191 0.11 -21.56 2.35
N LEU A 192 -0.90 -22.06 3.05
CA LEU A 192 -1.39 -21.46 4.29
C LEU A 192 -0.85 -22.23 5.50
N TYR A 193 -0.40 -21.52 6.51
CA TYR A 193 0.17 -22.07 7.75
C TYR A 193 -0.58 -21.54 8.96
N ASP A 194 -0.74 -22.38 9.97
CA ASP A 194 -1.20 -21.95 11.30
C ASP A 194 -0.09 -21.24 12.10
N LYS A 195 -0.43 -20.79 13.29
CA LYS A 195 0.52 -20.11 14.21
C LYS A 195 1.72 -21.00 14.66
N ASN A 196 1.63 -22.32 14.48
CA ASN A 196 2.70 -23.27 14.82
C ASN A 196 3.54 -23.65 13.59
N GLY A 197 3.21 -23.11 12.42
CA GLY A 197 3.86 -23.44 11.15
C GLY A 197 3.36 -24.73 10.50
N ALA A 198 2.26 -25.32 10.99
CA ALA A 198 1.63 -26.46 10.33
C ALA A 198 0.80 -26.00 9.13
N ILE A 199 0.82 -26.77 8.06
CA ILE A 199 0.06 -26.46 6.84
C ILE A 199 -1.43 -26.62 7.12
N LEU A 200 -2.19 -25.59 6.76
CA LEU A 200 -3.64 -25.56 6.82
C LEU A 200 -4.22 -25.94 5.45
N GLY A 201 -4.93 -27.08 5.43
CA GLY A 201 -5.61 -27.55 4.24
C GLY A 201 -4.68 -27.96 3.10
N ARG A 202 -5.02 -27.57 1.88
CA ARG A 202 -4.31 -27.95 0.66
C ARG A 202 -3.03 -27.17 0.48
N ARG A 203 -1.93 -27.87 0.23
CA ARG A 203 -0.63 -27.25 -0.11
C ARG A 203 -0.62 -26.74 -1.55
N GLU A 204 0.07 -25.63 -1.80
CA GLU A 204 0.31 -25.12 -3.15
C GLU A 204 -0.98 -24.92 -3.97
N SER A 205 -1.99 -24.31 -3.33
CA SER A 205 -3.25 -23.99 -4.01
C SER A 205 -3.06 -22.84 -5.00
N ILE A 206 -3.67 -22.97 -6.18
CA ILE A 206 -3.64 -21.89 -7.19
C ILE A 206 -4.50 -20.74 -6.68
N LEU A 207 -3.86 -19.62 -6.39
CA LEU A 207 -4.54 -18.38 -6.03
C LEU A 207 -5.03 -17.65 -7.29
N ARG A 208 -4.20 -17.64 -8.33
CA ARG A 208 -4.50 -17.07 -9.63
C ARG A 208 -3.59 -17.72 -10.69
N GLU A 209 -4.14 -18.11 -11.83
CA GLU A 209 -3.34 -18.64 -12.94
C GLU A 209 -2.51 -17.56 -13.60
N LYS A 210 -3.08 -16.36 -13.78
CA LYS A 210 -2.46 -15.22 -14.47
C LYS A 210 -2.88 -13.91 -13.86
N LEU A 211 -1.94 -12.99 -13.72
CA LEU A 211 -2.16 -11.61 -13.34
C LEU A 211 -1.54 -10.70 -14.40
N GLN A 212 -2.37 -9.96 -15.11
CA GLN A 212 -1.94 -9.09 -16.21
C GLN A 212 -0.99 -7.98 -15.73
N PRO A 213 -0.23 -7.34 -16.61
CA PRO A 213 0.57 -6.16 -16.27
C PRO A 213 -0.26 -5.11 -15.51
N LYS A 214 0.25 -4.64 -14.37
CA LYS A 214 -0.40 -3.65 -13.49
C LYS A 214 -1.75 -4.09 -12.89
N GLU A 215 -2.21 -5.31 -13.16
CA GLU A 215 -3.45 -5.86 -12.57
C GLU A 215 -3.32 -6.05 -11.06
N GLN A 216 -4.44 -5.89 -10.37
CA GLN A 216 -4.56 -6.05 -8.95
C GLN A 216 -5.82 -6.87 -8.64
N MET A 217 -5.69 -7.82 -7.73
CA MET A 217 -6.76 -8.76 -7.38
C MET A 217 -6.92 -8.84 -5.87
N TRP A 218 -8.16 -8.94 -5.39
CA TRP A 218 -8.50 -9.19 -4.00
C TRP A 218 -8.83 -10.65 -3.75
N ILE A 219 -8.38 -11.16 -2.61
CA ILE A 219 -8.76 -12.46 -2.07
C ILE A 219 -9.17 -12.25 -0.61
N SER A 220 -10.40 -12.57 -0.26
CA SER A 220 -10.87 -12.54 1.12
C SER A 220 -10.49 -13.84 1.85
N ASN A 221 -10.50 -13.82 3.20
CA ASN A 221 -10.34 -15.03 4.01
C ASN A 221 -11.34 -16.14 3.62
N ARG A 222 -12.60 -15.79 3.31
CA ARG A 222 -13.61 -16.76 2.80
C ARG A 222 -13.20 -17.42 1.48
N GLN A 223 -12.55 -16.68 0.59
CA GLN A 223 -12.03 -17.24 -0.66
C GLN A 223 -10.84 -18.15 -0.40
N LEU A 224 -9.96 -17.78 0.55
CA LEU A 224 -8.84 -18.62 0.97
C LEU A 224 -9.33 -19.94 1.56
N GLU A 225 -10.34 -19.92 2.46
CA GLU A 225 -10.93 -21.16 3.01
C GLU A 225 -11.40 -22.12 1.92
N ARG A 226 -12.03 -21.60 0.87
CA ARG A 226 -12.46 -22.42 -0.28
C ARG A 226 -11.28 -22.93 -1.12
N LEU A 227 -10.25 -22.08 -1.35
CA LEU A 227 -9.08 -22.46 -2.15
C LEU A 227 -8.21 -23.51 -1.45
N PHE A 228 -8.10 -23.41 -0.13
CA PHE A 228 -7.32 -24.35 0.70
C PHE A 228 -8.15 -25.50 1.26
N GLU A 229 -9.47 -25.55 1.02
CA GLU A 229 -10.39 -26.56 1.50
C GLU A 229 -10.32 -26.76 3.02
N THR A 230 -10.17 -25.67 3.76
CA THR A 230 -10.00 -25.67 5.22
C THR A 230 -10.58 -24.40 5.84
N SER A 231 -10.84 -24.45 7.14
CA SER A 231 -11.14 -23.28 7.95
C SER A 231 -10.16 -23.21 9.13
N TRP A 232 -9.93 -22.02 9.63
CA TRP A 232 -9.08 -21.79 10.81
C TRP A 232 -9.73 -20.74 11.71
N PHE A 233 -9.36 -20.74 12.97
CA PHE A 233 -9.96 -19.87 14.00
C PHE A 233 -9.05 -18.76 14.49
N ASP A 234 -7.75 -18.98 14.40
CA ASP A 234 -6.71 -18.02 14.81
C ASP A 234 -6.13 -17.32 13.58
N GLU A 235 -5.07 -16.56 13.79
CA GLU A 235 -4.28 -15.95 12.73
C GLU A 235 -3.52 -17.01 11.92
N ALA A 236 -3.51 -16.85 10.62
CA ALA A 236 -2.75 -17.66 9.70
C ALA A 236 -1.69 -16.85 8.94
N THR A 237 -0.70 -17.54 8.40
CA THR A 237 0.32 -17.00 7.51
C THR A 237 0.15 -17.60 6.13
N LEU A 238 0.09 -16.75 5.10
CA LEU A 238 0.08 -17.16 3.70
C LEU A 238 1.46 -16.92 3.08
N GLU A 239 2.06 -17.96 2.57
CA GLU A 239 3.20 -17.88 1.66
C GLU A 239 2.69 -17.87 0.23
N VAL A 240 3.17 -16.93 -0.58
CA VAL A 240 2.80 -16.79 -2.00
C VAL A 240 4.06 -16.87 -2.84
N THR A 241 4.01 -17.68 -3.88
CA THR A 241 5.06 -17.81 -4.89
C THR A 241 4.45 -17.71 -6.29
N ALA A 242 5.26 -17.35 -7.27
CA ALA A 242 4.87 -17.26 -8.67
C ALA A 242 6.09 -17.50 -9.56
N ASP A 243 5.90 -17.73 -10.87
CA ASP A 243 7.02 -17.94 -11.80
C ASP A 243 7.97 -16.73 -11.86
N GLU A 244 7.44 -15.53 -11.73
CA GLU A 244 8.20 -14.26 -11.67
C GLU A 244 7.81 -13.44 -10.44
N ASP A 245 8.10 -13.95 -9.26
CA ASP A 245 7.69 -13.40 -7.96
C ASP A 245 8.33 -12.05 -7.63
N ALA A 246 9.48 -11.70 -8.25
CA ALA A 246 10.20 -10.45 -8.01
C ALA A 246 9.32 -9.21 -8.19
N ASN A 247 8.31 -9.27 -9.05
CA ASN A 247 7.40 -8.19 -9.37
C ASN A 247 6.01 -8.32 -8.72
N LEU A 248 5.74 -9.42 -8.06
CA LEU A 248 4.53 -9.61 -7.27
C LEU A 248 4.63 -8.83 -5.96
N ARG A 249 3.57 -8.11 -5.61
CA ARG A 249 3.44 -7.45 -4.32
C ARG A 249 2.17 -7.90 -3.64
N LEU A 250 2.25 -8.00 -2.33
CA LEU A 250 1.19 -8.48 -1.45
C LEU A 250 0.83 -7.38 -0.46
N LEU A 251 -0.46 -7.11 -0.31
CA LEU A 251 -0.99 -6.19 0.68
C LEU A 251 -2.01 -6.93 1.55
N ASN A 252 -1.89 -6.82 2.87
CA ASN A 252 -2.85 -7.40 3.81
C ASN A 252 -3.64 -6.28 4.49
N LEU A 253 -4.92 -6.21 4.21
CA LEU A 253 -5.85 -5.29 4.88
C LEU A 253 -6.84 -6.10 5.73
N ASN A 254 -6.83 -5.85 7.01
CA ASN A 254 -7.83 -6.36 7.92
C ASN A 254 -8.90 -5.30 8.16
N PHE A 255 -10.14 -5.72 8.03
CA PHE A 255 -11.31 -4.84 8.13
C PHE A 255 -12.03 -5.12 9.43
N GLU A 256 -11.84 -4.23 10.40
CA GLU A 256 -12.46 -4.32 11.71
C GLU A 256 -13.72 -3.47 11.83
N ASN A 257 -14.68 -3.96 12.60
CA ASN A 257 -15.92 -3.24 12.93
C ASN A 257 -16.70 -2.71 11.71
N SER A 258 -16.55 -3.37 10.55
CA SER A 258 -17.17 -2.98 9.29
C SER A 258 -16.87 -1.57 8.79
N GLU A 259 -15.83 -0.90 9.34
CA GLU A 259 -15.53 0.50 9.01
C GLU A 259 -14.04 0.81 8.82
N THR A 260 -13.13 0.02 9.43
CA THR A 260 -11.72 0.40 9.49
C THR A 260 -10.81 -0.64 8.85
N PHE A 261 -9.99 -0.19 7.90
CA PHE A 261 -8.92 -0.99 7.33
C PHE A 261 -7.61 -0.78 8.07
N PHE A 262 -6.99 -1.86 8.53
CA PHE A 262 -5.63 -1.87 9.04
C PHE A 262 -4.71 -2.57 8.03
N ASN A 263 -3.61 -1.93 7.67
CA ASN A 263 -2.60 -2.56 6.84
C ASN A 263 -1.58 -3.27 7.74
N PHE A 264 -1.70 -4.57 7.89
CA PHE A 264 -0.77 -5.39 8.68
C PHE A 264 0.55 -5.64 7.96
N SER A 265 0.65 -5.37 6.67
CA SER A 265 1.93 -5.45 5.95
C SER A 265 2.98 -4.46 6.48
N CYS A 266 2.56 -3.43 7.24
CA CYS A 266 3.46 -2.44 7.83
C CYS A 266 4.11 -2.88 9.14
N PHE A 267 3.64 -3.94 9.80
CA PHE A 267 4.09 -4.29 11.15
C PHE A 267 5.31 -5.20 11.19
N GLU A 268 5.71 -5.76 10.08
CA GLU A 268 6.84 -6.68 10.05
C GLU A 268 8.12 -5.93 9.72
N SER A 269 9.03 -5.94 10.71
CA SER A 269 10.42 -5.53 10.45
C SER A 269 11.00 -6.41 9.34
N SER A 270 11.63 -5.78 8.37
CA SER A 270 12.50 -6.42 7.40
C SER A 270 13.52 -7.32 8.13
N ARG A 271 13.22 -8.60 8.32
CA ARG A 271 14.25 -9.61 8.46
C ARG A 271 14.58 -10.06 7.04
N ASN A 272 15.74 -9.63 6.57
CA ASN A 272 16.39 -10.17 5.39
C ASN A 272 16.65 -11.66 5.53
#